data_e01714f88839d8fe1819da580ee5b5a0
#
_entry.id   e01714f88839d8fe1819da580ee5b5a0
#
_cell.length_a   1.000
_cell.length_b   1.000
_cell.length_c   1.000
_cell.angle_alpha   90.00
_cell.angle_beta   90.00
_cell.angle_gamma   90.00
#
_symmetry.space_group_name_H-M   'P 1'
#
loop_
_entity.id
_entity.type
_entity.pdbx_description
1 polymer ?
#
loop_
_entity_poly.entity_id
_entity_poly.type
_entity_poly.pdbx_seq_one_letter_code
_entity_poly.pdbx_strand_id
1 'polypeptide(L)'
;MQINNSNLEKELPLTSNNLIKILDDWKIIYKSYSHEPVMTVKEAKFVQEEIFGLDNSNGHIKNLYLRDKRKNNILLVAHQDALIDLKLLAKIIKMERLSFGSPDRLFEHLGVLPGAVSPFAMINGAKTGVYLFLDNNLKSFSKIYAHPLENDKTLEISIKQLEKFFEKISIIPNWIDLDSIDNWKTYYQ
;
A
#
# COMPACT_ATOMS: atom_id res chain seq x y z
N MET A 1 -16.90 -40.09 7.35
CA MET A 1 -17.01 -38.71 7.84
C MET A 1 -16.26 -37.83 6.84
N GLN A 2 -16.97 -37.26 5.88
CA GLN A 2 -16.39 -36.47 4.81
C GLN A 2 -16.14 -35.06 5.36
N ILE A 3 -14.89 -34.63 5.33
CA ILE A 3 -14.51 -33.24 5.66
C ILE A 3 -14.83 -32.42 4.41
N ASN A 4 -15.90 -31.66 4.45
CA ASN A 4 -16.23 -30.67 3.45
C ASN A 4 -15.23 -29.52 3.54
N ASN A 5 -14.23 -29.54 2.69
CA ASN A 5 -13.39 -28.38 2.36
C ASN A 5 -14.21 -27.44 1.47
N SER A 6 -15.12 -26.67 2.05
CA SER A 6 -15.62 -25.46 1.41
C SER A 6 -14.63 -24.32 1.68
N ASN A 7 -13.50 -24.30 0.96
CA ASN A 7 -12.77 -23.07 0.71
C ASN A 7 -13.70 -22.20 -0.14
N LEU A 8 -14.55 -21.42 0.52
CA LEU A 8 -15.18 -20.27 -0.08
C LEU A 8 -14.02 -19.33 -0.43
N GLU A 9 -13.58 -19.35 -1.70
CA GLU A 9 -12.76 -18.29 -2.25
C GLU A 9 -13.53 -16.99 -1.99
N LYS A 10 -13.04 -16.17 -1.07
CA LYS A 10 -13.64 -14.88 -0.76
C LYS A 10 -13.56 -14.05 -2.03
N GLU A 11 -14.70 -13.82 -2.68
CA GLU A 11 -14.76 -12.97 -3.86
C GLU A 11 -14.26 -11.55 -3.49
N LEU A 12 -13.30 -11.03 -4.24
CA LEU A 12 -12.74 -9.70 -3.99
C LEU A 12 -13.84 -8.65 -4.24
N PRO A 13 -14.03 -7.69 -3.33
CA PRO A 13 -15.04 -6.64 -3.50
C PRO A 13 -14.81 -5.80 -4.77
N LEU A 14 -13.56 -5.68 -5.22
CA LEU A 14 -13.17 -4.98 -6.43
C LEU A 14 -11.96 -5.67 -7.04
N THR A 15 -12.07 -6.07 -8.31
CA THR A 15 -10.95 -6.67 -9.06
C THR A 15 -10.02 -5.59 -9.63
N SER A 16 -8.81 -6.00 -10.00
CA SER A 16 -7.85 -5.16 -10.72
C SER A 16 -8.46 -4.53 -11.99
N ASN A 17 -9.15 -5.32 -12.79
CA ASN A 17 -9.77 -4.84 -14.03
C ASN A 17 -10.89 -3.80 -13.76
N ASN A 18 -11.65 -3.95 -12.69
CA ASN A 18 -12.67 -2.97 -12.30
C ASN A 18 -12.04 -1.68 -11.79
N LEU A 19 -10.94 -1.77 -11.01
CA LEU A 19 -10.19 -0.59 -10.61
C LEU A 19 -9.64 0.17 -11.82
N ILE A 20 -9.04 -0.54 -12.79
CA ILE A 20 -8.50 0.07 -14.01
C ILE A 20 -9.57 0.86 -14.75
N LYS A 21 -10.77 0.29 -14.95
CA LYS A 21 -11.91 1.03 -15.55
C LYS A 21 -12.27 2.29 -14.77
N ILE A 22 -12.29 2.23 -13.45
CA ILE A 22 -12.55 3.39 -12.59
C ILE A 22 -11.47 4.46 -12.77
N LEU A 23 -10.19 4.07 -12.81
CA LEU A 23 -9.09 5.02 -13.04
C LEU A 23 -9.20 5.70 -14.40
N ASP A 24 -9.58 4.96 -15.45
CA ASP A 24 -9.81 5.50 -16.80
C ASP A 24 -10.98 6.48 -16.84
N ASP A 25 -12.13 6.12 -16.23
CA ASP A 25 -13.31 6.98 -16.10
C ASP A 25 -12.99 8.29 -15.34
N TRP A 26 -12.12 8.22 -14.34
CA TRP A 26 -11.66 9.38 -13.58
C TRP A 26 -10.52 10.15 -14.26
N LYS A 27 -10.08 9.70 -15.45
CA LYS A 27 -8.97 10.28 -16.20
C LYS A 27 -7.70 10.40 -15.34
N ILE A 28 -7.41 9.35 -14.58
CA ILE A 28 -6.14 9.16 -13.87
C ILE A 28 -5.12 8.65 -14.87
N ILE A 29 -3.96 9.29 -14.94
CA ILE A 29 -2.90 8.92 -15.89
C ILE A 29 -1.94 7.95 -15.21
N TYR A 30 -1.73 6.79 -15.79
CA TYR A 30 -0.82 5.73 -15.35
C TYR A 30 -0.30 4.94 -16.54
N LYS A 31 0.74 4.11 -16.31
CA LYS A 31 1.10 3.01 -17.21
C LYS A 31 0.90 1.69 -16.45
N SER A 32 0.49 0.65 -17.18
CA SER A 32 0.26 -0.68 -16.62
C SER A 32 1.26 -1.68 -17.18
N TYR A 33 1.82 -2.50 -16.29
CA TYR A 33 2.74 -3.58 -16.61
C TYR A 33 2.18 -4.88 -16.03
N SER A 34 2.02 -5.90 -16.88
CA SER A 34 1.62 -7.24 -16.45
C SER A 34 2.87 -8.10 -16.22
N HIS A 35 2.87 -8.91 -15.19
CA HIS A 35 3.94 -9.82 -14.83
C HIS A 35 3.38 -11.05 -14.11
N GLU A 36 4.21 -12.08 -13.93
CA GLU A 36 3.84 -13.20 -13.07
C GLU A 36 3.64 -12.73 -11.62
N PRO A 37 2.66 -13.32 -10.91
CA PRO A 37 2.43 -12.99 -9.51
C PRO A 37 3.68 -13.20 -8.66
N VAL A 38 4.06 -12.19 -7.88
CA VAL A 38 5.24 -12.24 -7.00
C VAL A 38 4.81 -12.31 -5.54
N MET A 39 5.40 -13.24 -4.78
CA MET A 39 5.05 -13.48 -3.38
C MET A 39 6.13 -13.02 -2.41
N THR A 40 7.36 -12.81 -2.88
CA THR A 40 8.49 -12.41 -2.05
C THR A 40 9.13 -11.12 -2.54
N VAL A 41 9.79 -10.39 -1.62
CA VAL A 41 10.55 -9.17 -1.97
C VAL A 41 11.67 -9.46 -2.98
N LYS A 42 12.27 -10.66 -2.93
CA LYS A 42 13.32 -11.05 -3.87
C LYS A 42 12.76 -11.22 -5.29
N GLU A 43 11.64 -11.89 -5.44
CA GLU A 43 10.94 -12.04 -6.72
C GLU A 43 10.50 -10.68 -7.25
N ALA A 44 9.93 -9.83 -6.38
CA ALA A 44 9.53 -8.47 -6.74
C ALA A 44 10.71 -7.65 -7.28
N LYS A 45 11.88 -7.71 -6.65
CA LYS A 45 13.08 -7.01 -7.14
C LYS A 45 13.55 -7.53 -8.51
N PHE A 46 13.49 -8.85 -8.74
CA PHE A 46 13.83 -9.43 -10.04
C PHE A 46 12.88 -8.92 -11.15
N VAL A 47 11.57 -8.94 -10.90
CA VAL A 47 10.57 -8.41 -11.84
C VAL A 47 10.75 -6.90 -12.06
N GLN A 48 11.10 -6.16 -11.00
CA GLN A 48 11.41 -4.71 -11.10
C GLN A 48 12.60 -4.46 -12.02
N GLU A 49 13.70 -5.22 -11.88
CA GLU A 49 14.88 -5.09 -12.73
C GLU A 49 14.56 -5.45 -14.20
N GLU A 50 13.76 -6.50 -14.43
CA GLU A 50 13.37 -6.93 -15.78
C GLU A 50 12.48 -5.90 -16.47
N ILE A 51 11.51 -5.32 -15.78
CA ILE A 51 10.53 -4.40 -16.38
C ILE A 51 11.05 -2.96 -16.46
N PHE A 52 11.76 -2.49 -15.42
CA PHE A 52 12.13 -1.07 -15.26
C PHE A 52 13.62 -0.80 -15.36
N GLY A 53 14.44 -1.86 -15.48
CA GLY A 53 15.90 -1.75 -15.45
C GLY A 53 16.46 -1.44 -14.06
N LEU A 54 17.79 -1.19 -14.00
CA LEU A 54 18.51 -0.89 -12.76
C LEU A 54 18.38 0.58 -12.31
N ASP A 55 17.47 1.35 -12.90
CA ASP A 55 17.29 2.77 -12.55
C ASP A 55 16.61 2.90 -11.19
N ASN A 56 17.41 3.21 -10.17
CA ASN A 56 16.95 3.46 -8.80
C ASN A 56 16.19 4.79 -8.62
N SER A 57 15.98 5.57 -9.69
CA SER A 57 15.17 6.81 -9.66
C SER A 57 13.67 6.53 -9.47
N ASN A 58 13.29 5.26 -9.47
CA ASN A 58 11.90 4.84 -9.41
C ASN A 58 11.45 4.56 -7.98
N GLY A 59 10.28 5.11 -7.61
CA GLY A 59 9.70 4.99 -6.29
C GLY A 59 8.98 3.66 -6.07
N HIS A 60 9.72 2.56 -5.90
CA HIS A 60 9.13 1.30 -5.47
C HIS A 60 8.63 1.43 -4.03
N ILE A 61 7.40 1.04 -3.79
CA ILE A 61 6.75 1.20 -2.50
C ILE A 61 6.54 -0.12 -1.79
N LYS A 62 6.45 -0.04 -0.46
CA LYS A 62 5.88 -1.08 0.38
C LYS A 62 4.65 -0.53 1.11
N ASN A 63 3.72 -1.42 1.36
CA ASN A 63 2.46 -1.11 1.97
C ASN A 63 2.28 -1.95 3.22
N LEU A 64 2.05 -1.31 4.37
CA LEU A 64 1.84 -2.00 5.64
C LEU A 64 0.42 -1.75 6.10
N TYR A 65 -0.35 -2.84 6.24
CA TYR A 65 -1.64 -2.79 6.90
C TYR A 65 -1.45 -3.05 8.40
N LEU A 66 -1.73 -2.03 9.19
CA LEU A 66 -1.48 -2.03 10.63
C LEU A 66 -2.78 -1.80 11.40
N ARG A 67 -2.72 -2.14 12.70
CA ARG A 67 -3.78 -1.90 13.66
C ARG A 67 -3.20 -1.39 14.96
N ASP A 68 -3.85 -0.40 15.58
CA ASP A 68 -3.52 0.05 16.92
C ASP A 68 -4.28 -0.74 18.02
N LYS A 69 -3.97 -0.47 19.28
CA LYS A 69 -4.63 -1.08 20.45
C LYS A 69 -6.12 -0.72 20.52
N ARG A 70 -6.54 0.44 20.01
CA ARG A 70 -7.94 0.89 19.95
C ARG A 70 -8.71 0.32 18.77
N LYS A 71 -8.10 -0.59 18.01
CA LYS A 71 -8.66 -1.24 16.83
C LYS A 71 -8.80 -0.32 15.60
N ASN A 72 -8.16 0.84 15.59
CA ASN A 72 -8.04 1.64 14.37
C ASN A 72 -7.23 0.88 13.31
N ASN A 73 -7.67 0.95 12.08
CA ASN A 73 -6.99 0.32 10.94
C ASN A 73 -6.20 1.38 10.19
N ILE A 74 -4.98 1.05 9.81
CA ILE A 74 -4.02 1.97 9.22
C ILE A 74 -3.42 1.33 7.97
N LEU A 75 -3.36 2.07 6.89
CA LEU A 75 -2.52 1.77 5.74
C LEU A 75 -1.37 2.77 5.71
N LEU A 76 -0.14 2.26 5.86
CA LEU A 76 1.08 3.02 5.65
C LEU A 76 1.66 2.65 4.28
N VAL A 77 1.95 3.67 3.47
CA VAL A 77 2.66 3.55 2.20
C VAL A 77 3.99 4.27 2.34
N ALA A 78 5.08 3.56 2.11
CA ALA A 78 6.44 4.08 2.23
C ALA A 78 7.33 3.58 1.09
N HIS A 79 8.52 4.19 0.92
CA HIS A 79 9.53 3.65 0.03
C HIS A 79 9.91 2.22 0.45
N GLN A 80 10.18 1.33 -0.51
CA GLN A 80 10.41 -0.08 -0.24
C GLN A 80 11.57 -0.35 0.74
N ASP A 81 12.61 0.50 0.72
CA ASP A 81 13.79 0.37 1.56
C ASP A 81 13.70 1.16 2.89
N ALA A 82 12.60 1.92 3.12
CA ALA A 82 12.40 2.65 4.36
C ALA A 82 12.44 1.70 5.57
N LEU A 83 13.23 1.99 6.59
CA LEU A 83 13.25 1.23 7.84
C LEU A 83 12.08 1.69 8.71
N ILE A 84 11.22 0.77 9.12
CA ILE A 84 10.02 1.11 9.89
C ILE A 84 10.04 0.42 11.25
N ASP A 85 10.22 1.23 12.29
CA ASP A 85 10.01 0.80 13.69
C ASP A 85 8.57 1.14 14.08
N LEU A 86 7.75 0.11 14.38
CA LEU A 86 6.34 0.29 14.72
C LEU A 86 6.13 1.10 16.01
N LYS A 87 7.07 1.06 16.96
CA LYS A 87 6.96 1.83 18.21
C LYS A 87 7.17 3.32 17.96
N LEU A 88 8.13 3.66 17.10
CA LEU A 88 8.40 5.05 16.69
C LEU A 88 7.29 5.56 15.77
N LEU A 89 6.86 4.76 14.80
CA LEU A 89 5.74 5.09 13.93
C LEU A 89 4.48 5.44 14.76
N ALA A 90 4.16 4.64 15.78
CA ALA A 90 3.01 4.90 16.66
C ALA A 90 3.08 6.30 17.30
N LYS A 91 4.28 6.74 17.72
CA LYS A 91 4.49 8.10 18.28
C LYS A 91 4.27 9.19 17.22
N ILE A 92 4.85 9.01 16.01
CA ILE A 92 4.74 9.97 14.90
C ILE A 92 3.28 10.19 14.53
N ILE A 93 2.53 9.10 14.33
CA ILE A 93 1.11 9.18 13.92
C ILE A 93 0.15 9.39 15.11
N LYS A 94 0.69 9.56 16.33
CA LYS A 94 -0.06 9.79 17.58
C LYS A 94 -1.13 8.71 17.84
N MET A 95 -0.77 7.46 17.57
CA MET A 95 -1.61 6.30 17.83
C MET A 95 -1.00 5.42 18.93
N GLU A 96 -1.80 4.51 19.49
CA GLU A 96 -1.31 3.56 20.47
C GLU A 96 -0.47 2.47 19.78
N ARG A 97 -0.01 1.48 20.60
CA ARG A 97 0.83 0.37 20.11
C ARG A 97 0.29 -0.24 18.81
N LEU A 98 1.13 -0.21 17.78
CA LEU A 98 0.85 -0.78 16.46
C LEU A 98 1.24 -2.26 16.39
N SER A 99 0.49 -3.00 15.58
CA SER A 99 0.76 -4.37 15.17
C SER A 99 0.28 -4.59 13.74
N PHE A 100 0.79 -5.61 13.06
CA PHE A 100 0.25 -5.99 11.75
C PHE A 100 -1.20 -6.46 11.88
N GLY A 101 -2.04 -6.05 10.93
CA GLY A 101 -3.40 -6.57 10.80
C GLY A 101 -3.39 -8.01 10.28
N SER A 102 -4.39 -8.80 10.69
CA SER A 102 -4.56 -10.16 10.17
C SER A 102 -5.05 -10.16 8.71
N PRO A 103 -4.84 -11.26 7.96
CA PRO A 103 -5.37 -11.40 6.61
C PRO A 103 -6.89 -11.19 6.52
N ASP A 104 -7.66 -11.69 7.48
CA ASP A 104 -9.11 -11.51 7.51
C ASP A 104 -9.49 -10.02 7.66
N ARG A 105 -8.80 -9.29 8.53
CA ARG A 105 -9.03 -7.86 8.70
C ARG A 105 -8.58 -7.06 7.47
N LEU A 106 -7.47 -7.45 6.85
CA LEU A 106 -7.01 -6.85 5.61
C LEU A 106 -8.10 -6.95 4.53
N PHE A 107 -8.66 -8.15 4.36
CA PHE A 107 -9.75 -8.38 3.42
C PHE A 107 -11.01 -7.59 3.81
N GLU A 108 -11.42 -7.63 5.08
CA GLU A 108 -12.60 -6.93 5.59
C GLU A 108 -12.55 -5.42 5.35
N HIS A 109 -11.39 -4.80 5.56
CA HIS A 109 -11.26 -3.34 5.53
C HIS A 109 -10.73 -2.78 4.22
N LEU A 110 -9.84 -3.50 3.53
CA LEU A 110 -9.23 -3.05 2.28
C LEU A 110 -9.67 -3.85 1.06
N GLY A 111 -10.33 -5.00 1.24
CA GLY A 111 -10.82 -5.83 0.16
C GLY A 111 -9.71 -6.47 -0.69
N VAL A 112 -8.52 -6.67 -0.11
CA VAL A 112 -7.37 -7.28 -0.79
C VAL A 112 -6.81 -8.45 0.00
N LEU A 113 -6.09 -9.33 -0.68
CA LEU A 113 -5.36 -10.43 -0.06
C LEU A 113 -3.92 -10.03 0.31
N PRO A 114 -3.24 -10.77 1.21
CA PRO A 114 -1.81 -10.61 1.44
C PRO A 114 -1.02 -10.66 0.13
N GLY A 115 -0.03 -9.77 -0.02
CA GLY A 115 0.73 -9.60 -1.26
C GLY A 115 0.16 -8.57 -2.24
N ALA A 116 -1.13 -8.22 -2.12
CA ALA A 116 -1.81 -7.25 -2.99
C ALA A 116 -2.14 -5.91 -2.31
N VAL A 117 -1.58 -5.67 -1.12
CA VAL A 117 -1.80 -4.40 -0.38
C VAL A 117 -1.26 -3.23 -1.19
N SER A 118 -2.08 -2.19 -1.37
CA SER A 118 -1.80 -1.09 -2.28
C SER A 118 -2.49 0.20 -1.80
N PRO A 119 -1.97 1.39 -2.15
CA PRO A 119 -2.69 2.65 -1.90
C PRO A 119 -4.06 2.70 -2.59
N PHE A 120 -4.25 1.98 -3.70
CA PHE A 120 -5.55 1.87 -4.37
C PHE A 120 -6.61 1.11 -3.56
N ALA A 121 -6.20 0.28 -2.59
CA ALA A 121 -7.12 -0.39 -1.69
C ALA A 121 -7.91 0.59 -0.80
N MET A 122 -7.47 1.85 -0.74
CA MET A 122 -8.22 2.92 -0.07
C MET A 122 -9.58 3.21 -0.71
N ILE A 123 -9.87 2.73 -1.91
CA ILE A 123 -11.23 2.79 -2.49
C ILE A 123 -12.25 2.04 -1.62
N ASN A 124 -11.82 0.98 -0.94
CA ASN A 124 -12.58 0.28 0.10
C ASN A 124 -12.28 0.85 1.48
N GLY A 125 -11.00 1.13 1.77
CA GLY A 125 -10.54 1.64 3.06
C GLY A 125 -11.21 2.94 3.50
N ALA A 126 -11.54 3.83 2.55
CA ALA A 126 -12.30 5.05 2.81
C ALA A 126 -13.69 4.77 3.41
N LYS A 127 -14.36 3.72 2.94
CA LYS A 127 -15.70 3.32 3.39
C LYS A 127 -15.68 2.62 4.75
N THR A 128 -14.55 2.01 5.11
CA THR A 128 -14.37 1.20 6.33
C THR A 128 -13.59 1.94 7.41
N GLY A 129 -13.24 3.22 7.18
CA GLY A 129 -12.56 4.07 8.15
C GLY A 129 -11.07 3.75 8.35
N VAL A 130 -10.38 3.27 7.32
CA VAL A 130 -8.92 3.06 7.36
C VAL A 130 -8.22 4.41 7.27
N TYR A 131 -7.28 4.66 8.20
CA TYR A 131 -6.40 5.84 8.15
C TYR A 131 -5.28 5.63 7.15
N LEU A 132 -5.08 6.58 6.25
CA LEU A 132 -4.00 6.56 5.26
C LEU A 132 -2.84 7.46 5.69
N PHE A 133 -1.63 6.87 5.75
CA PHE A 133 -0.38 7.59 5.95
C PHE A 133 0.57 7.33 4.78
N LEU A 134 1.16 8.40 4.28
CA LEU A 134 2.15 8.37 3.19
C LEU A 134 3.49 8.94 3.69
N ASP A 135 4.55 8.26 3.35
CA ASP A 135 5.91 8.74 3.60
C ASP A 135 6.22 9.96 2.71
N ASN A 136 6.67 11.07 3.32
CA ASN A 136 7.06 12.28 2.61
C ASN A 136 8.16 12.04 1.57
N ASN A 137 9.04 11.05 1.79
CA ASN A 137 10.10 10.70 0.84
C ASN A 137 9.57 10.28 -0.52
N LEU A 138 8.32 9.79 -0.59
CA LEU A 138 7.69 9.44 -1.87
C LEU A 138 7.54 10.64 -2.81
N LYS A 139 7.49 11.87 -2.28
CA LYS A 139 7.40 13.10 -3.08
C LYS A 139 8.68 13.41 -3.88
N SER A 140 9.81 12.81 -3.51
CA SER A 140 11.07 12.96 -4.25
C SER A 140 11.11 12.17 -5.56
N PHE A 141 10.21 11.18 -5.71
CA PHE A 141 10.14 10.36 -6.91
C PHE A 141 9.15 10.96 -7.92
N SER A 142 9.55 10.98 -9.19
CA SER A 142 8.65 11.41 -10.28
C SER A 142 7.46 10.47 -10.45
N LYS A 143 7.66 9.20 -10.12
CA LYS A 143 6.70 8.11 -10.25
C LYS A 143 6.88 7.11 -9.12
N ILE A 144 5.77 6.45 -8.76
CA ILE A 144 5.76 5.30 -7.87
C ILE A 144 5.12 4.10 -8.56
N TYR A 145 5.37 2.92 -8.02
CA TYR A 145 4.89 1.65 -8.54
C TYR A 145 4.00 0.96 -7.52
N ALA A 146 2.75 0.68 -7.90
CA ALA A 146 1.73 0.14 -7.00
C ALA A 146 0.89 -0.94 -7.70
N HIS A 147 0.53 -2.00 -6.98
CA HIS A 147 -0.38 -3.02 -7.49
C HIS A 147 -1.82 -2.51 -7.58
N PRO A 148 -2.53 -2.78 -8.69
CA PRO A 148 -3.94 -2.45 -8.80
C PRO A 148 -4.85 -3.51 -8.14
N LEU A 149 -4.71 -3.74 -6.82
CA LEU A 149 -5.45 -4.69 -5.96
C LEU A 149 -5.12 -6.18 -6.15
N GLU A 150 -4.32 -6.52 -7.15
CA GLU A 150 -3.85 -7.87 -7.44
C GLU A 150 -2.35 -7.81 -7.73
N ASN A 151 -1.60 -8.90 -7.51
CA ASN A 151 -0.14 -8.90 -7.57
C ASN A 151 0.44 -9.43 -8.90
N ASP A 152 -0.38 -9.49 -9.95
CA ASP A 152 0.01 -9.86 -11.33
C ASP A 152 0.19 -8.65 -12.25
N LYS A 153 0.00 -7.45 -11.72
CA LYS A 153 0.15 -6.16 -12.41
C LYS A 153 0.77 -5.11 -11.52
N THR A 154 1.46 -4.17 -12.14
CA THR A 154 1.99 -2.97 -11.50
C THR A 154 1.59 -1.74 -12.29
N LEU A 155 1.06 -0.73 -11.61
CA LEU A 155 0.82 0.59 -12.19
C LEU A 155 1.96 1.53 -11.83
N GLU A 156 2.51 2.18 -12.85
CA GLU A 156 3.40 3.33 -12.74
C GLU A 156 2.54 4.59 -12.71
N ILE A 157 2.60 5.34 -11.63
CA ILE A 157 1.76 6.52 -11.41
C ILE A 157 2.55 7.64 -10.74
N SER A 158 2.32 8.90 -11.13
CA SER A 158 2.90 10.04 -10.41
C SER A 158 2.15 10.31 -9.10
N ILE A 159 2.84 10.92 -8.12
CA ILE A 159 2.21 11.33 -6.86
C ILE A 159 0.99 12.22 -7.10
N LYS A 160 1.08 13.16 -8.04
CA LYS A 160 -0.05 14.03 -8.41
C LYS A 160 -1.28 13.25 -8.89
N GLN A 161 -1.10 12.18 -9.65
CA GLN A 161 -2.19 11.35 -10.12
C GLN A 161 -2.75 10.46 -9.00
N LEU A 162 -1.89 9.99 -8.10
CA LEU A 162 -2.31 9.26 -6.91
C LEU A 162 -3.11 10.17 -5.96
N GLU A 163 -2.69 11.41 -5.75
CA GLU A 163 -3.46 12.39 -4.97
C GLU A 163 -4.83 12.66 -5.60
N LYS A 164 -4.91 12.80 -6.94
CA LYS A 164 -6.18 12.91 -7.65
C LYS A 164 -7.09 11.70 -7.43
N PHE A 165 -6.53 10.48 -7.36
CA PHE A 165 -7.29 9.28 -6.97
C PHE A 165 -7.85 9.42 -5.54
N PHE A 166 -7.05 9.87 -4.58
CA PHE A 166 -7.53 10.08 -3.20
C PHE A 166 -8.63 11.14 -3.10
N GLU A 167 -8.51 12.23 -3.86
CA GLU A 167 -9.58 13.25 -3.98
C GLU A 167 -10.89 12.63 -4.46
N LYS A 168 -10.84 11.75 -5.47
CA LYS A 168 -12.04 11.09 -6.03
C LYS A 168 -12.75 10.18 -5.02
N ILE A 169 -12.03 9.63 -4.06
CA ILE A 169 -12.61 8.83 -2.95
C ILE A 169 -12.78 9.63 -1.66
N SER A 170 -12.62 10.97 -1.71
CA SER A 170 -12.76 11.89 -0.58
C SER A 170 -11.82 11.60 0.59
N ILE A 171 -10.60 11.14 0.30
CA ILE A 171 -9.54 10.90 1.28
C ILE A 171 -8.49 12.00 1.19
N ILE A 172 -8.11 12.54 2.34
CA ILE A 172 -6.94 13.40 2.49
C ILE A 172 -5.85 12.55 3.14
N PRO A 173 -4.76 12.21 2.42
CA PRO A 173 -3.70 11.41 3.00
C PRO A 173 -2.92 12.19 4.06
N ASN A 174 -2.51 11.51 5.13
CA ASN A 174 -1.62 12.07 6.12
C ASN A 174 -0.17 11.84 5.68
N TRP A 175 0.50 12.89 5.24
CA TRP A 175 1.92 12.85 4.92
C TRP A 175 2.75 12.91 6.20
N ILE A 176 3.67 11.95 6.38
CA ILE A 176 4.52 11.85 7.56
C ILE A 176 6.00 11.76 7.15
N ASP A 177 6.86 12.24 8.01
CA ASP A 177 8.30 12.16 7.86
C ASP A 177 8.82 10.95 8.66
N LEU A 178 9.17 9.87 7.94
CA LEU A 178 9.74 8.68 8.56
C LEU A 178 11.22 8.86 8.92
N ASP A 179 11.94 9.77 8.28
CA ASP A 179 13.36 10.04 8.58
C ASP A 179 13.52 10.80 9.89
N SER A 180 12.49 11.48 10.37
CA SER A 180 12.48 12.06 11.72
C SER A 180 12.73 11.00 12.81
N ILE A 181 12.58 9.72 12.46
CA ILE A 181 12.87 8.56 13.30
C ILE A 181 14.37 8.39 13.55
N ASP A 182 15.24 8.64 12.56
CA ASP A 182 16.68 8.46 12.70
C ASP A 182 17.34 9.55 13.55
N ASN A 183 16.77 10.74 13.58
CA ASN A 183 17.22 11.82 14.46
C ASN A 183 17.02 11.50 15.96
N TRP A 184 16.14 10.56 16.33
CA TRP A 184 15.96 10.13 17.72
C TRP A 184 17.06 9.20 18.22
N LYS A 185 17.71 8.43 17.34
CA LYS A 185 18.86 7.57 17.72
C LYS A 185 20.06 8.38 18.20
N THR A 186 20.19 9.62 17.73
CA THR A 186 21.29 10.55 18.11
C THR A 186 21.07 11.20 19.48
N TYR A 187 19.86 11.20 20.02
CA TYR A 187 19.53 11.81 21.32
C TYR A 187 19.59 10.85 22.52
N TYR A 188 19.82 9.56 22.29
CA TYR A 188 19.84 8.52 23.34
C TYR A 188 21.13 7.66 23.34
N GLN A 189 22.22 8.18 22.74
CA GLN A 189 23.56 7.63 22.92
C GLN A 189 24.30 8.33 24.04
#